data_56e1ae60fbd0579d654e654273f66dd6
#
_entry.id   56e1ae60fbd0579d654e654273f66dd6
#
_cell.length_a   1.000
_cell.length_b   1.000
_cell.length_c   1.000
_cell.angle_alpha   90.00
_cell.angle_beta   90.00
_cell.angle_gamma   90.00
#
_symmetry.space_group_name_H-M   'P 1'
#
loop_
_entity.id
_entity.type
_entity.pdbx_description
1 polymer ?
#
loop_
_entity_poly.entity_id
_entity_poly.type
_entity_poly.pdbx_seq_one_letter_code
_entity_poly.pdbx_strand_id
1 'polypeptide(L)'
;MPRLVDLRKKPYCLNDEQIAWVEDTLAYLTDVDKIGQLFVNLFFFGGDAFSGNNLSNQELMNRYHIGGARYMNGSPEQVQGLINELQSYSKVPLLVAANCDSGGDGAVKGGTYISSGAQSEASRDPRIPYLAGLVSAREETALGVNVNFDPCVDIVQNWRNTIVNTRAYGTNADDVIAYTSAYLEGLTAERDVIQCIKHFPGDGTEERDQHLVLGVNELSPEEWDKSFGRVYRHHIEAGVEMIMAGHIALPYYQQRLNPTLKDEDILPATLAPELIQDLLNSDLKLRSKKE
;
A
#
# COMPACT_ATOMS: atom_id res chain seq x y z
N MET A 1 -12.63 18.01 17.43
CA MET A 1 -12.20 16.74 18.06
C MET A 1 -10.72 16.84 18.35
N PRO A 2 -10.20 16.30 19.48
CA PRO A 2 -8.76 16.25 19.68
C PRO A 2 -8.14 15.41 18.55
N ARG A 3 -7.03 15.87 17.98
CA ARG A 3 -6.32 15.10 16.96
C ARG A 3 -5.80 13.81 17.59
N LEU A 4 -6.14 12.68 16.99
CA LEU A 4 -5.65 11.36 17.40
C LEU A 4 -4.19 11.12 16.95
N VAL A 5 -3.68 11.96 16.04
CA VAL A 5 -2.39 11.79 15.37
C VAL A 5 -1.57 13.08 15.47
N ASP A 6 -0.27 12.95 15.75
CA ASP A 6 0.67 14.07 15.72
C ASP A 6 1.27 14.21 14.31
N LEU A 7 0.78 15.21 13.56
CA LEU A 7 1.21 15.46 12.18
C LEU A 7 2.67 15.96 12.06
N ARG A 8 3.32 16.35 13.17
CA ARG A 8 4.74 16.75 13.18
C ARG A 8 5.69 15.56 13.29
N LYS A 9 5.20 14.41 13.70
CA LYS A 9 5.97 13.16 13.83
C LYS A 9 5.87 12.31 12.56
N LYS A 10 6.81 11.35 12.42
CA LYS A 10 6.73 10.32 11.38
C LYS A 10 5.37 9.60 11.43
N PRO A 11 4.84 9.18 10.29
CA PRO A 11 5.40 9.32 8.93
C PRO A 11 5.17 10.71 8.29
N TYR A 12 4.36 11.58 8.88
CA TYR A 12 3.89 12.81 8.24
C TYR A 12 4.94 13.93 8.20
N CYS A 13 5.61 14.21 9.31
CA CYS A 13 6.67 15.23 9.44
C CYS A 13 6.29 16.62 8.91
N LEU A 14 5.01 17.03 9.03
CA LEU A 14 4.48 18.26 8.45
C LEU A 14 4.96 19.51 9.20
N ASN A 15 5.25 20.58 8.47
CA ASN A 15 5.48 21.91 9.00
C ASN A 15 4.15 22.65 9.29
N ASP A 16 4.23 23.86 9.85
CA ASP A 16 3.04 24.62 10.29
C ASP A 16 2.13 25.01 9.11
N GLU A 17 2.68 25.36 7.95
CA GLU A 17 1.93 25.70 6.75
C GLU A 17 1.16 24.50 6.22
N GLN A 18 1.82 23.34 6.14
CA GLN A 18 1.19 22.10 5.72
C GLN A 18 0.09 21.65 6.68
N ILE A 19 0.31 21.82 8.00
CA ILE A 19 -0.71 21.52 9.00
C ILE A 19 -1.91 22.46 8.88
N ALA A 20 -1.68 23.75 8.64
CA ALA A 20 -2.75 24.71 8.41
C ALA A 20 -3.58 24.33 7.17
N TRP A 21 -2.92 23.95 6.08
CA TRP A 21 -3.60 23.47 4.88
C TRP A 21 -4.48 22.24 5.16
N VAL A 22 -4.00 21.28 5.94
CA VAL A 22 -4.79 20.10 6.35
C VAL A 22 -6.01 20.51 7.17
N GLU A 23 -5.86 21.43 8.12
CA GLU A 23 -6.96 21.89 8.98
C GLU A 23 -8.03 22.66 8.20
N ASP A 24 -7.60 23.58 7.34
CA ASP A 24 -8.49 24.37 6.48
C ASP A 24 -9.24 23.48 5.49
N THR A 25 -8.55 22.50 4.89
CA THR A 25 -9.18 21.52 4.01
C THR A 25 -10.22 20.69 4.75
N LEU A 26 -9.90 20.16 5.92
CA LEU A 26 -10.85 19.40 6.74
C LEU A 26 -12.06 20.24 7.18
N ALA A 27 -11.88 21.53 7.42
CA ALA A 27 -12.97 22.45 7.77
C ALA A 27 -13.86 22.76 6.55
N TYR A 28 -13.29 22.82 5.37
CA TYR A 28 -14.01 23.07 4.11
C TYR A 28 -14.84 21.86 3.65
N LEU A 29 -14.37 20.65 3.87
CA LEU A 29 -15.01 19.42 3.40
C LEU A 29 -16.27 19.09 4.21
N THR A 30 -17.37 18.73 3.52
CA THR A 30 -18.56 18.13 4.13
C THR A 30 -18.27 16.71 4.61
N ASP A 31 -19.17 16.13 5.41
CA ASP A 31 -19.01 14.74 5.87
C ASP A 31 -19.05 13.74 4.71
N VAL A 32 -19.83 14.02 3.67
CA VAL A 32 -19.86 13.19 2.44
C VAL A 32 -18.51 13.26 1.72
N ASP A 33 -17.94 14.47 1.60
CA ASP A 33 -16.60 14.62 1.03
C ASP A 33 -15.57 13.82 1.84
N LYS A 34 -15.57 13.96 3.17
CA LYS A 34 -14.63 13.25 4.07
C LYS A 34 -14.74 11.73 3.95
N ILE A 35 -15.96 11.19 3.85
CA ILE A 35 -16.18 9.76 3.63
C ILE A 35 -15.62 9.35 2.26
N GLY A 36 -15.88 10.12 1.21
CA GLY A 36 -15.36 9.87 -0.12
C GLY A 36 -13.83 9.82 -0.18
N GLN A 37 -13.15 10.67 0.59
CA GLN A 37 -11.68 10.68 0.69
C GLN A 37 -11.06 9.38 1.24
N LEU A 38 -11.86 8.50 1.87
CA LEU A 38 -11.39 7.21 2.39
C LEU A 38 -11.34 6.10 1.31
N PHE A 39 -11.82 6.36 0.11
CA PHE A 39 -11.90 5.37 -0.96
C PHE A 39 -10.84 5.61 -2.04
N VAL A 40 -10.16 4.54 -2.42
CA VAL A 40 -9.34 4.44 -3.64
C VAL A 40 -10.10 3.53 -4.60
N ASN A 41 -10.60 4.10 -5.71
CA ASN A 41 -11.41 3.34 -6.68
C ASN A 41 -10.59 2.95 -7.91
N LEU A 42 -10.95 1.83 -8.54
CA LEU A 42 -10.39 1.44 -9.83
C LEU A 42 -11.17 2.11 -10.95
N PHE A 43 -10.50 2.95 -11.72
CA PHE A 43 -11.06 3.67 -12.86
C PHE A 43 -10.65 3.03 -14.20
N PHE A 44 -11.52 3.15 -15.18
CA PHE A 44 -11.32 2.64 -16.52
C PHE A 44 -11.28 3.78 -17.52
N PHE A 45 -10.59 3.55 -18.63
CA PHE A 45 -10.62 4.45 -19.78
C PHE A 45 -12.03 4.45 -20.39
N GLY A 46 -12.75 5.57 -20.28
CA GLY A 46 -14.10 5.71 -20.80
C GLY A 46 -15.25 5.44 -19.82
N GLY A 47 -14.97 5.23 -18.53
CA GLY A 47 -15.99 5.13 -17.48
C GLY A 47 -16.05 3.79 -16.77
N ASP A 48 -17.05 3.64 -15.90
CA ASP A 48 -17.20 2.51 -15.02
C ASP A 48 -17.64 1.22 -15.73
N ALA A 49 -16.80 0.19 -15.66
CA ALA A 49 -17.10 -1.12 -16.20
C ALA A 49 -17.67 -2.11 -15.15
N PHE A 50 -17.63 -1.79 -13.85
CA PHE A 50 -17.95 -2.74 -12.78
C PHE A 50 -19.30 -2.53 -12.10
N SER A 51 -19.74 -1.27 -11.95
CA SER A 51 -20.94 -1.03 -11.13
C SER A 51 -22.24 -1.47 -11.79
N GLY A 52 -22.21 -1.76 -13.07
CA GLY A 52 -23.41 -2.04 -13.88
C GLY A 52 -24.34 -0.83 -14.06
N ASN A 53 -23.96 0.33 -13.52
CA ASN A 53 -24.74 1.57 -13.57
C ASN A 53 -24.36 2.46 -14.75
N ASN A 54 -23.33 2.10 -15.53
CA ASN A 54 -22.79 2.87 -16.67
C ASN A 54 -22.48 4.33 -16.34
N LEU A 55 -22.03 4.61 -15.10
CA LEU A 55 -21.64 5.96 -14.70
C LEU A 55 -20.34 6.36 -15.40
N SER A 56 -20.29 7.59 -15.90
CA SER A 56 -19.03 8.19 -16.34
C SER A 56 -18.09 8.46 -15.17
N ASN A 57 -16.79 8.62 -15.43
CA ASN A 57 -15.81 9.00 -14.40
C ASN A 57 -16.23 10.29 -13.69
N GLN A 58 -16.76 11.28 -14.43
CA GLN A 58 -17.27 12.52 -13.86
C GLN A 58 -18.44 12.29 -12.89
N GLU A 59 -19.39 11.44 -13.25
CA GLU A 59 -20.52 11.12 -12.37
C GLU A 59 -20.09 10.40 -11.12
N LEU A 60 -19.12 9.44 -11.22
CA LEU A 60 -18.53 8.76 -10.07
C LEU A 60 -17.84 9.76 -9.12
N MET A 61 -17.00 10.62 -9.67
CA MET A 61 -16.28 11.63 -8.88
C MET A 61 -17.24 12.63 -8.21
N ASN A 62 -18.22 13.14 -8.94
CA ASN A 62 -19.20 14.10 -8.42
C ASN A 62 -20.15 13.49 -7.38
N ARG A 63 -20.47 12.19 -7.52
CA ARG A 63 -21.40 11.51 -6.62
C ARG A 63 -20.74 11.04 -5.32
N TYR A 64 -19.53 10.50 -5.41
CA TYR A 64 -18.89 9.82 -4.29
C TYR A 64 -17.71 10.58 -3.69
N HIS A 65 -17.24 11.65 -4.32
CA HIS A 65 -16.13 12.50 -3.83
C HIS A 65 -14.86 11.71 -3.49
N ILE A 66 -14.55 10.71 -4.34
CA ILE A 66 -13.47 9.73 -4.14
C ILE A 66 -12.13 10.43 -3.97
N GLY A 67 -11.34 9.99 -2.98
CA GLY A 67 -10.06 10.59 -2.61
C GLY A 67 -8.85 9.97 -3.28
N GLY A 68 -9.00 8.78 -3.90
CA GLY A 68 -7.89 8.11 -4.57
C GLY A 68 -8.32 7.33 -5.81
N ALA A 69 -7.40 7.13 -6.71
CA ALA A 69 -7.61 6.41 -7.95
C ALA A 69 -6.55 5.34 -8.16
N ARG A 70 -6.98 4.20 -8.69
CA ARG A 70 -6.16 3.22 -9.35
C ARG A 70 -6.71 3.04 -10.77
N TYR A 71 -5.90 2.58 -11.71
CA TYR A 71 -6.31 2.47 -13.11
C TYR A 71 -5.77 1.18 -13.74
N MET A 72 -6.33 0.82 -14.89
CA MET A 72 -5.83 -0.29 -15.71
C MET A 72 -4.65 0.20 -16.55
N ASN A 73 -3.65 -0.65 -16.76
CA ASN A 73 -2.47 -0.32 -17.55
C ASN A 73 -2.85 0.05 -19.01
N GLY A 74 -2.41 1.20 -19.49
CA GLY A 74 -2.69 1.77 -20.79
C GLY A 74 -1.48 2.46 -21.42
N SER A 75 -1.66 3.10 -22.60
CA SER A 75 -0.59 3.93 -23.17
C SER A 75 -0.31 5.16 -22.28
N PRO A 76 0.85 5.80 -22.40
CA PRO A 76 1.15 7.03 -21.64
C PRO A 76 0.07 8.10 -21.78
N GLU A 77 -0.44 8.31 -22.99
CA GLU A 77 -1.48 9.31 -23.29
C GLU A 77 -2.81 8.94 -22.62
N GLN A 78 -3.18 7.66 -22.61
CA GLN A 78 -4.39 7.18 -21.96
C GLN A 78 -4.32 7.36 -20.45
N VAL A 79 -3.21 6.96 -19.83
CA VAL A 79 -3.01 7.06 -18.39
C VAL A 79 -2.97 8.52 -17.94
N GLN A 80 -2.16 9.36 -18.58
CA GLN A 80 -2.06 10.77 -18.25
C GLN A 80 -3.40 11.50 -18.49
N GLY A 81 -4.08 11.18 -19.60
CA GLY A 81 -5.40 11.74 -19.92
C GLY A 81 -6.43 11.42 -18.84
N LEU A 82 -6.51 10.15 -18.40
CA LEU A 82 -7.41 9.73 -17.33
C LEU A 82 -7.08 10.42 -16.00
N ILE A 83 -5.80 10.48 -15.62
CA ILE A 83 -5.39 11.12 -14.37
C ILE A 83 -5.75 12.61 -14.38
N ASN A 84 -5.46 13.32 -15.48
CA ASN A 84 -5.81 14.73 -15.62
C ASN A 84 -7.34 14.95 -15.57
N GLU A 85 -8.11 14.07 -16.20
CA GLU A 85 -9.57 14.09 -16.15
C GLU A 85 -10.06 13.96 -14.70
N LEU A 86 -9.64 12.93 -13.97
CA LEU A 86 -10.06 12.68 -12.59
C LEU A 86 -9.65 13.82 -11.64
N GLN A 87 -8.42 14.31 -11.76
CA GLN A 87 -7.93 15.46 -10.96
C GLN A 87 -8.80 16.71 -11.20
N SER A 88 -9.31 16.94 -12.41
CA SER A 88 -10.15 18.09 -12.72
C SER A 88 -11.51 18.08 -12.01
N TYR A 89 -11.99 16.91 -11.57
CA TYR A 89 -13.24 16.73 -10.82
C TYR A 89 -13.06 16.72 -9.31
N SER A 90 -11.82 16.74 -8.82
CA SER A 90 -11.51 16.53 -7.40
C SER A 90 -11.41 17.85 -6.64
N LYS A 91 -12.03 17.92 -5.45
CA LYS A 91 -11.90 19.06 -4.53
C LYS A 91 -10.55 19.08 -3.81
N VAL A 92 -10.00 17.91 -3.55
CA VAL A 92 -8.68 17.69 -2.95
C VAL A 92 -7.87 16.89 -3.96
N PRO A 93 -6.59 17.20 -4.19
CA PRO A 93 -5.76 16.42 -5.11
C PRO A 93 -5.83 14.92 -4.81
N LEU A 94 -6.09 14.11 -5.84
CA LEU A 94 -6.22 12.67 -5.72
C LEU A 94 -4.90 11.99 -5.38
N LEU A 95 -4.98 10.97 -4.54
CA LEU A 95 -3.95 9.94 -4.44
C LEU A 95 -4.10 8.97 -5.60
N VAL A 96 -3.17 9.00 -6.55
CA VAL A 96 -3.20 8.12 -7.73
C VAL A 96 -2.15 7.04 -7.58
N ALA A 97 -2.59 5.78 -7.56
CA ALA A 97 -1.75 4.65 -7.24
C ALA A 97 -1.47 3.72 -8.43
N ALA A 98 -0.24 3.22 -8.52
CA ALA A 98 0.17 2.15 -9.43
C ALA A 98 0.90 1.03 -8.67
N ASN A 99 0.98 -0.17 -9.28
CA ASN A 99 1.80 -1.28 -8.80
C ASN A 99 3.05 -1.38 -9.65
N CYS A 100 4.19 -1.04 -9.10
CA CYS A 100 5.48 -1.03 -9.82
C CYS A 100 6.46 -2.04 -9.23
N ASP A 101 6.01 -3.30 -9.09
CA ASP A 101 6.81 -4.40 -8.51
C ASP A 101 8.18 -4.59 -9.20
N SER A 102 8.32 -4.17 -10.47
CA SER A 102 9.51 -4.48 -11.27
C SER A 102 10.14 -3.26 -11.96
N GLY A 103 9.57 -2.10 -11.77
CA GLY A 103 9.93 -0.86 -12.46
C GLY A 103 8.69 -0.11 -12.94
N GLY A 104 8.84 0.84 -13.84
CA GLY A 104 7.75 1.67 -14.36
C GLY A 104 6.76 0.95 -15.26
N ASP A 105 7.03 -0.28 -15.68
CA ASP A 105 6.14 -1.11 -16.49
C ASP A 105 4.81 -1.44 -15.80
N GLY A 106 4.76 -1.34 -14.47
CA GLY A 106 3.52 -1.44 -13.70
C GLY A 106 2.63 -0.19 -13.79
N ALA A 107 3.20 0.96 -14.08
CA ALA A 107 2.46 2.22 -14.22
C ALA A 107 1.91 2.45 -15.61
N VAL A 108 2.59 1.97 -16.65
CA VAL A 108 2.24 2.28 -18.05
C VAL A 108 2.73 1.20 -19.02
N LYS A 109 2.00 1.00 -20.10
CA LYS A 109 2.46 0.11 -21.19
C LYS A 109 3.73 0.66 -21.82
N GLY A 110 4.77 -0.19 -21.90
CA GLY A 110 6.08 0.19 -22.41
C GLY A 110 6.95 0.90 -21.37
N GLY A 111 6.51 0.97 -20.11
CA GLY A 111 7.34 1.39 -18.99
C GLY A 111 8.55 0.46 -18.80
N THR A 112 9.55 0.95 -18.10
CA THR A 112 10.85 0.27 -17.96
C THR A 112 10.74 -0.86 -16.94
N TYR A 113 11.01 -2.09 -17.39
CA TYR A 113 11.22 -3.24 -16.52
C TYR A 113 12.69 -3.30 -16.07
N ILE A 114 12.92 -3.40 -14.77
CA ILE A 114 14.27 -3.57 -14.19
C ILE A 114 14.44 -5.01 -13.70
N SER A 115 13.65 -5.41 -12.68
CA SER A 115 13.73 -6.75 -12.10
C SER A 115 12.53 -7.02 -11.19
N SER A 116 12.09 -8.28 -11.13
CA SER A 116 11.20 -8.71 -10.05
C SER A 116 11.92 -8.75 -8.70
N GLY A 117 11.18 -8.88 -7.59
CA GLY A 117 11.75 -9.05 -6.25
C GLY A 117 12.72 -10.23 -6.18
N ALA A 118 12.30 -11.39 -6.69
CA ALA A 118 13.15 -12.59 -6.72
C ALA A 118 14.41 -12.44 -7.60
N GLN A 119 14.32 -11.72 -8.71
CA GLN A 119 15.52 -11.40 -9.54
C GLN A 119 16.45 -10.44 -8.80
N SER A 120 15.91 -9.47 -8.08
CA SER A 120 16.68 -8.55 -7.23
C SER A 120 17.46 -9.32 -6.16
N GLU A 121 16.79 -10.23 -5.44
CA GLU A 121 17.43 -11.09 -4.44
C GLU A 121 18.49 -12.00 -5.06
N ALA A 122 18.17 -12.67 -6.15
CA ALA A 122 19.10 -13.57 -6.85
C ALA A 122 20.34 -12.86 -7.40
N SER A 123 20.26 -11.58 -7.71
CA SER A 123 21.39 -10.77 -8.17
C SER A 123 22.46 -10.56 -7.09
N ARG A 124 22.12 -10.67 -5.83
CA ARG A 124 22.95 -10.32 -4.66
C ARG A 124 23.49 -8.88 -4.70
N ASP A 125 22.82 -8.00 -5.42
CA ASP A 125 23.20 -6.60 -5.59
C ASP A 125 22.06 -5.65 -5.22
N PRO A 126 22.12 -4.93 -4.08
CA PRO A 126 21.05 -4.03 -3.66
C PRO A 126 20.87 -2.81 -4.59
N ARG A 127 21.82 -2.55 -5.50
CA ARG A 127 21.64 -1.50 -6.51
C ARG A 127 20.51 -1.84 -7.50
N ILE A 128 20.21 -3.12 -7.70
CA ILE A 128 19.14 -3.55 -8.63
C ILE A 128 17.75 -3.10 -8.13
N PRO A 129 17.30 -3.46 -6.91
CA PRO A 129 16.03 -2.95 -6.41
C PRO A 129 16.04 -1.42 -6.20
N TYR A 130 17.17 -0.81 -5.83
CA TYR A 130 17.29 0.64 -5.80
C TYR A 130 16.97 1.27 -7.17
N LEU A 131 17.52 0.75 -8.25
CA LEU A 131 17.23 1.21 -9.62
C LEU A 131 15.76 0.96 -10.00
N ALA A 132 15.18 -0.16 -9.59
CA ALA A 132 13.76 -0.44 -9.83
C ALA A 132 12.88 0.64 -9.17
N GLY A 133 13.12 0.98 -7.90
CA GLY A 133 12.41 2.03 -7.20
C GLY A 133 12.60 3.41 -7.84
N LEU A 134 13.84 3.78 -8.19
CA LEU A 134 14.17 5.06 -8.82
C LEU A 134 13.47 5.23 -10.17
N VAL A 135 13.47 4.20 -11.01
CA VAL A 135 12.82 4.23 -12.32
C VAL A 135 11.30 4.26 -12.16
N SER A 136 10.75 3.47 -11.22
CA SER A 136 9.33 3.53 -10.89
C SER A 136 8.90 4.95 -10.55
N ALA A 137 9.58 5.63 -9.61
CA ALA A 137 9.24 6.99 -9.20
C ALA A 137 9.32 7.99 -10.35
N ARG A 138 10.32 7.89 -11.22
CA ARG A 138 10.48 8.78 -12.38
C ARG A 138 9.34 8.63 -13.38
N GLU A 139 8.97 7.38 -13.70
CA GLU A 139 7.92 7.11 -14.68
C GLU A 139 6.53 7.36 -14.10
N GLU A 140 6.28 6.99 -12.85
CA GLU A 140 5.03 7.29 -12.13
C GLU A 140 4.75 8.78 -12.07
N THR A 141 5.71 9.57 -11.61
CA THR A 141 5.52 11.03 -11.47
C THR A 141 5.35 11.74 -12.82
N ALA A 142 5.99 11.24 -13.88
CA ALA A 142 5.80 11.76 -15.25
C ALA A 142 4.36 11.57 -15.76
N LEU A 143 3.62 10.59 -15.23
CA LEU A 143 2.23 10.31 -15.55
C LEU A 143 1.23 11.02 -14.63
N GLY A 144 1.67 11.54 -13.49
CA GLY A 144 0.83 12.11 -12.44
C GLY A 144 0.44 11.10 -11.34
N VAL A 145 1.08 9.92 -11.30
CA VAL A 145 0.98 8.95 -10.20
C VAL A 145 1.81 9.45 -9.03
N ASN A 146 1.28 9.36 -7.81
CA ASN A 146 1.91 9.87 -6.60
C ASN A 146 1.89 8.87 -5.42
N VAL A 147 1.36 7.66 -5.64
CA VAL A 147 1.37 6.56 -4.67
C VAL A 147 1.89 5.29 -5.37
N ASN A 148 2.94 4.71 -4.82
CA ASN A 148 3.45 3.42 -5.26
C ASN A 148 2.97 2.32 -4.32
N PHE A 149 2.21 1.34 -4.84
CA PHE A 149 1.73 0.18 -4.08
C PHE A 149 2.78 -0.94 -4.06
N ASP A 150 4.05 -0.56 -3.79
CA ASP A 150 5.22 -1.44 -3.68
C ASP A 150 6.23 -0.86 -2.68
N PRO A 151 7.16 -1.67 -2.19
CA PRO A 151 7.46 -3.07 -2.53
C PRO A 151 6.58 -4.09 -1.80
N CYS A 152 6.55 -5.31 -2.35
CA CYS A 152 6.07 -6.49 -1.66
C CYS A 152 7.08 -6.90 -0.59
N VAL A 153 6.72 -6.76 0.70
CA VAL A 153 7.58 -7.11 1.85
C VAL A 153 7.25 -8.49 2.44
N ASP A 154 6.48 -9.27 1.71
CA ASP A 154 6.13 -10.64 2.08
C ASP A 154 7.36 -11.57 2.03
N ILE A 155 7.29 -12.67 2.77
CA ILE A 155 8.38 -13.66 2.85
C ILE A 155 7.90 -14.97 2.24
N VAL A 156 8.54 -15.46 1.19
CA VAL A 156 8.19 -16.74 0.57
C VAL A 156 8.68 -17.89 1.43
N GLN A 157 7.78 -18.43 2.26
CA GLN A 157 8.02 -19.65 3.04
C GLN A 157 7.43 -20.90 2.37
N ASN A 158 6.41 -20.71 1.52
CA ASN A 158 5.82 -21.76 0.72
C ASN A 158 6.05 -21.49 -0.77
N TRP A 159 6.85 -22.31 -1.42
CA TRP A 159 7.16 -22.16 -2.86
C TRP A 159 5.94 -22.30 -3.79
N ARG A 160 4.83 -22.84 -3.29
CA ARG A 160 3.57 -22.98 -4.01
C ARG A 160 2.68 -21.73 -3.89
N ASN A 161 3.08 -20.73 -3.12
CA ASN A 161 2.31 -19.49 -3.03
C ASN A 161 2.11 -18.89 -4.43
N THR A 162 0.85 -18.67 -4.79
CA THR A 162 0.47 -18.25 -6.16
C THR A 162 0.50 -16.74 -6.36
N ILE A 163 0.54 -15.96 -5.28
CA ILE A 163 0.37 -14.50 -5.33
C ILE A 163 1.70 -13.76 -5.16
N VAL A 164 2.50 -14.16 -4.17
CA VAL A 164 3.74 -13.47 -3.82
C VAL A 164 4.89 -13.93 -4.71
N ASN A 165 5.18 -15.20 -4.70
CA ASN A 165 6.15 -15.89 -5.55
C ASN A 165 7.35 -15.01 -5.97
N THR A 166 7.46 -14.64 -7.26
CA THR A 166 8.56 -13.82 -7.79
C THR A 166 8.50 -12.35 -7.37
N ARG A 167 7.43 -11.89 -6.73
CA ARG A 167 7.29 -10.51 -6.26
C ARG A 167 8.07 -10.25 -4.97
N ALA A 168 8.24 -11.31 -4.12
CA ALA A 168 8.99 -11.17 -2.88
C ALA A 168 10.51 -11.11 -3.10
N TYR A 169 11.17 -10.42 -2.18
CA TYR A 169 12.61 -10.18 -2.20
C TYR A 169 13.41 -11.19 -1.37
N GLY A 170 12.82 -12.35 -1.11
CA GLY A 170 13.52 -13.44 -0.43
C GLY A 170 12.62 -14.36 0.41
N THR A 171 13.29 -15.32 1.06
CA THR A 171 12.67 -16.37 1.89
C THR A 171 12.89 -16.15 3.39
N ASN A 172 13.51 -15.05 3.77
CA ASN A 172 13.80 -14.67 5.15
C ASN A 172 13.73 -13.16 5.36
N ALA A 173 13.59 -12.73 6.61
CA ALA A 173 13.40 -11.33 6.94
C ALA A 173 14.63 -10.45 6.63
N ASP A 174 15.86 -10.99 6.72
CA ASP A 174 17.07 -10.20 6.48
C ASP A 174 17.19 -9.77 5.01
N ASP A 175 16.99 -10.70 4.09
CA ASP A 175 17.01 -10.42 2.64
C ASP A 175 15.87 -9.50 2.26
N VAL A 176 14.64 -9.77 2.72
CA VAL A 176 13.48 -8.92 2.44
C VAL A 176 13.73 -7.48 2.92
N ILE A 177 14.20 -7.28 4.15
CA ILE A 177 14.54 -5.95 4.68
C ILE A 177 15.60 -5.26 3.81
N ALA A 178 16.69 -5.95 3.49
CA ALA A 178 17.80 -5.36 2.76
C ALA A 178 17.38 -4.87 1.37
N TYR A 179 16.68 -5.71 0.61
CA TYR A 179 16.32 -5.37 -0.77
C TYR A 179 15.10 -4.43 -0.86
N THR A 180 14.11 -4.58 0.01
CA THR A 180 12.98 -3.65 0.02
C THR A 180 13.35 -2.26 0.56
N SER A 181 14.30 -2.17 1.49
CA SER A 181 14.87 -0.87 1.92
C SER A 181 15.57 -0.19 0.75
N ALA A 182 16.36 -0.91 -0.04
CA ALA A 182 17.02 -0.36 -1.22
C ALA A 182 16.01 0.12 -2.28
N TYR A 183 14.91 -0.63 -2.51
CA TYR A 183 13.82 -0.19 -3.39
C TYR A 183 13.19 1.11 -2.91
N LEU A 184 12.83 1.20 -1.62
CA LEU A 184 12.22 2.38 -1.02
C LEU A 184 13.16 3.59 -1.04
N GLU A 185 14.47 3.39 -0.82
CA GLU A 185 15.48 4.43 -0.97
C GLU A 185 15.53 4.96 -2.41
N GLY A 186 15.50 4.08 -3.40
CA GLY A 186 15.44 4.45 -4.81
C GLY A 186 14.16 5.22 -5.15
N LEU A 187 13.01 4.75 -4.64
CA LEU A 187 11.70 5.35 -4.89
C LEU A 187 11.62 6.81 -4.43
N THR A 188 12.27 7.14 -3.31
CA THR A 188 12.24 8.48 -2.72
C THR A 188 13.47 9.34 -3.01
N ALA A 189 14.44 8.82 -3.77
CA ALA A 189 15.71 9.50 -4.02
C ALA A 189 15.57 10.85 -4.74
N GLU A 190 14.60 10.98 -5.64
CA GLU A 190 14.43 12.16 -6.51
C GLU A 190 13.01 12.71 -6.55
N ARG A 191 12.04 11.99 -6.04
CA ARG A 191 10.61 12.28 -6.17
C ARG A 191 9.87 12.03 -4.87
N ASP A 192 8.85 12.82 -4.63
CA ASP A 192 7.92 12.63 -3.51
C ASP A 192 6.80 11.67 -3.95
N VAL A 193 7.07 10.37 -3.86
CA VAL A 193 6.08 9.30 -4.10
C VAL A 193 5.78 8.62 -2.77
N ILE A 194 4.52 8.53 -2.42
CA ILE A 194 4.05 7.86 -1.19
C ILE A 194 4.35 6.36 -1.29
N GLN A 195 5.03 5.83 -0.30
CA GLN A 195 5.43 4.43 -0.20
C GLN A 195 4.31 3.60 0.42
N CYS A 196 3.98 2.46 -0.18
CA CYS A 196 2.99 1.54 0.39
C CYS A 196 3.49 0.09 0.36
N ILE A 197 4.01 -0.40 1.48
CA ILE A 197 4.42 -1.80 1.62
C ILE A 197 3.24 -2.74 1.78
N LYS A 198 3.38 -4.01 1.32
CA LYS A 198 2.28 -4.99 1.26
C LYS A 198 2.78 -6.42 1.42
N HIS A 199 1.93 -7.37 1.83
CA HIS A 199 0.50 -7.34 2.23
C HIS A 199 0.37 -7.70 3.71
N PHE A 200 0.10 -6.74 4.58
CA PHE A 200 0.00 -6.98 6.03
C PHE A 200 -1.17 -7.95 6.36
N PRO A 201 -1.01 -8.95 7.24
CA PRO A 201 0.12 -9.22 8.15
C PRO A 201 1.23 -10.10 7.54
N GLY A 202 1.20 -10.39 6.27
CA GLY A 202 2.22 -11.11 5.54
C GLY A 202 1.67 -12.33 4.81
N ASP A 203 1.87 -12.34 3.49
CA ASP A 203 1.59 -13.46 2.59
C ASP A 203 2.86 -14.31 2.38
N GLY A 204 2.72 -15.44 1.69
CA GLY A 204 3.84 -16.31 1.33
C GLY A 204 3.98 -17.57 2.18
N THR A 205 3.10 -17.78 3.18
CA THR A 205 3.11 -18.98 4.04
C THR A 205 2.25 -20.12 3.50
N GLU A 206 1.21 -19.80 2.71
CA GLU A 206 0.28 -20.76 2.13
C GLU A 206 0.22 -20.68 0.59
N GLU A 207 -0.52 -21.60 -0.05
CA GLU A 207 -0.63 -21.70 -1.51
C GLU A 207 -1.90 -21.07 -2.10
N ARG A 208 -2.91 -20.78 -1.27
CA ARG A 208 -4.21 -20.25 -1.73
C ARG A 208 -4.12 -18.78 -2.11
N ASP A 209 -4.94 -18.40 -3.08
CA ASP A 209 -5.08 -17.01 -3.50
C ASP A 209 -6.04 -16.26 -2.57
N GLN A 210 -5.52 -15.28 -1.84
CA GLN A 210 -6.29 -14.45 -0.91
C GLN A 210 -7.40 -13.61 -1.58
N HIS A 211 -7.39 -13.48 -2.91
CA HIS A 211 -8.46 -12.81 -3.65
C HIS A 211 -9.67 -13.73 -3.90
N LEU A 212 -9.49 -15.03 -3.78
CA LEU A 212 -10.54 -16.03 -4.04
C LEU A 212 -11.07 -16.69 -2.77
N VAL A 213 -10.20 -16.87 -1.77
CA VAL A 213 -10.54 -17.49 -0.49
C VAL A 213 -9.79 -16.78 0.63
N LEU A 214 -10.20 -16.97 1.87
CA LEU A 214 -9.47 -16.41 3.01
C LEU A 214 -8.04 -16.93 3.05
N GLY A 215 -7.07 -16.03 2.91
CA GLY A 215 -5.66 -16.30 3.15
C GLY A 215 -5.40 -16.49 4.65
N VAL A 216 -4.54 -17.43 5.03
CA VAL A 216 -4.23 -17.69 6.44
C VAL A 216 -2.72 -17.80 6.64
N ASN A 217 -2.17 -16.95 7.50
CA ASN A 217 -0.82 -17.07 7.99
C ASN A 217 -0.87 -17.76 9.35
N GLU A 218 -0.47 -19.03 9.37
CA GLU A 218 -0.56 -19.91 10.57
C GLU A 218 0.67 -19.85 11.48
N LEU A 219 1.49 -18.82 11.36
CA LEU A 219 2.65 -18.66 12.26
C LEU A 219 2.19 -18.36 13.68
N SER A 220 2.88 -18.96 14.65
CA SER A 220 2.75 -18.54 16.05
C SER A 220 3.14 -17.06 16.19
N PRO A 221 2.67 -16.35 17.23
CA PRO A 221 3.07 -14.98 17.48
C PRO A 221 4.59 -14.77 17.53
N GLU A 222 5.32 -15.71 18.12
CA GLU A 222 6.77 -15.66 18.25
C GLU A 222 7.50 -15.86 16.92
N GLU A 223 6.98 -16.72 16.04
CA GLU A 223 7.52 -16.91 14.68
C GLU A 223 7.21 -15.70 13.81
N TRP A 224 6.00 -15.19 13.88
CA TRP A 224 5.60 -13.99 13.16
C TRP A 224 6.42 -12.77 13.59
N ASP A 225 6.62 -12.55 14.89
CA ASP A 225 7.42 -11.44 15.42
C ASP A 225 8.87 -11.47 14.95
N LYS A 226 9.46 -12.66 14.75
CA LYS A 226 10.84 -12.86 14.26
C LYS A 226 10.97 -12.77 12.75
N SER A 227 9.88 -12.91 12.03
CA SER A 227 9.84 -12.88 10.55
C SER A 227 9.12 -11.63 10.03
N PHE A 228 7.86 -11.74 9.69
CA PHE A 228 7.04 -10.62 9.14
C PHE A 228 6.99 -9.42 10.08
N GLY A 229 6.78 -9.64 11.38
CA GLY A 229 6.74 -8.57 12.37
C GLY A 229 8.03 -7.75 12.42
N ARG A 230 9.18 -8.41 12.24
CA ARG A 230 10.47 -7.74 12.15
C ARG A 230 10.58 -6.85 10.90
N VAL A 231 10.09 -7.33 9.76
CA VAL A 231 10.07 -6.56 8.50
C VAL A 231 9.20 -5.32 8.65
N TYR A 232 7.97 -5.47 9.14
CA TYR A 232 7.06 -4.34 9.35
C TYR A 232 7.62 -3.33 10.35
N ARG A 233 8.17 -3.75 11.50
CA ARG A 233 8.81 -2.82 12.46
C ARG A 233 9.91 -2.02 11.81
N HIS A 234 10.78 -2.67 11.05
CA HIS A 234 11.88 -1.99 10.37
C HIS A 234 11.38 -0.86 9.46
N HIS A 235 10.41 -1.14 8.60
CA HIS A 235 9.91 -0.13 7.66
C HIS A 235 9.06 0.96 8.34
N ILE A 236 8.30 0.62 9.39
CA ILE A 236 7.57 1.61 10.20
C ILE A 236 8.55 2.56 10.90
N GLU A 237 9.60 2.04 11.50
CA GLU A 237 10.65 2.84 12.14
C GLU A 237 11.42 3.70 11.13
N ALA A 238 11.62 3.19 9.91
CA ALA A 238 12.19 3.96 8.80
C ALA A 238 11.27 5.10 8.34
N GLY A 239 9.95 4.98 8.55
CA GLY A 239 8.97 6.02 8.26
C GLY A 239 8.12 5.77 7.03
N VAL A 240 7.87 4.49 6.67
CA VAL A 240 6.93 4.15 5.60
C VAL A 240 5.56 4.80 5.83
N GLU A 241 4.97 5.34 4.77
CA GLU A 241 3.78 6.20 4.87
C GLU A 241 2.48 5.41 4.83
N MET A 242 2.44 4.30 4.08
CA MET A 242 1.25 3.45 3.92
C MET A 242 1.59 1.97 4.05
N ILE A 243 0.63 1.22 4.56
CA ILE A 243 0.67 -0.25 4.61
C ILE A 243 -0.64 -0.78 4.04
N MET A 244 -0.54 -1.66 3.06
CA MET A 244 -1.70 -2.35 2.49
C MET A 244 -2.03 -3.58 3.34
N ALA A 245 -3.21 -3.58 3.97
CA ALA A 245 -3.76 -4.76 4.61
C ALA A 245 -4.20 -5.77 3.55
N GLY A 246 -3.76 -7.02 3.70
CA GLY A 246 -4.17 -8.15 2.88
C GLY A 246 -5.47 -8.80 3.35
N HIS A 247 -6.08 -9.61 2.48
CA HIS A 247 -7.22 -10.46 2.84
C HIS A 247 -6.73 -11.74 3.53
N ILE A 248 -5.88 -11.56 4.56
CA ILE A 248 -5.12 -12.60 5.24
C ILE A 248 -5.43 -12.55 6.73
N ALA A 249 -5.81 -13.68 7.30
CA ALA A 249 -5.95 -13.85 8.74
C ALA A 249 -4.61 -14.26 9.39
N LEU A 250 -4.45 -13.93 10.67
CA LEU A 250 -3.32 -14.34 11.51
C LEU A 250 -3.89 -14.92 12.81
N PRO A 251 -4.50 -16.13 12.77
CA PRO A 251 -5.36 -16.66 13.83
C PRO A 251 -4.72 -16.66 15.21
N TYR A 252 -3.54 -17.23 15.35
CA TYR A 252 -2.86 -17.36 16.64
C TYR A 252 -2.49 -16.01 17.26
N TYR A 253 -2.16 -15.03 16.42
CA TYR A 253 -1.88 -13.68 16.90
C TYR A 253 -3.16 -12.95 17.30
N GLN A 254 -4.25 -13.10 16.52
CA GLN A 254 -5.56 -12.52 16.83
C GLN A 254 -6.10 -13.06 18.14
N GLN A 255 -6.01 -14.39 18.37
CA GLN A 255 -6.42 -15.03 19.61
C GLN A 255 -5.53 -14.65 20.81
N ARG A 256 -4.23 -14.37 20.59
CA ARG A 256 -3.36 -13.82 21.64
C ARG A 256 -3.82 -12.43 22.08
N LEU A 257 -4.23 -11.58 21.14
CA LEU A 257 -4.72 -10.22 21.42
C LEU A 257 -6.14 -10.22 21.98
N ASN A 258 -6.96 -11.17 21.52
CA ASN A 258 -8.34 -11.36 21.97
C ASN A 258 -8.59 -12.83 22.33
N PRO A 259 -8.32 -13.25 23.58
CA PRO A 259 -8.47 -14.65 23.98
C PRO A 259 -9.90 -15.20 23.96
N THR A 260 -10.91 -14.35 23.70
CA THR A 260 -12.31 -14.77 23.55
C THR A 260 -12.69 -15.06 22.12
N LEU A 261 -11.81 -14.77 21.16
CA LEU A 261 -12.05 -14.95 19.74
C LEU A 261 -12.04 -16.45 19.38
N LYS A 262 -13.12 -16.92 18.77
CA LYS A 262 -13.24 -18.30 18.30
C LYS A 262 -12.72 -18.43 16.88
N ASP A 263 -12.39 -19.65 16.46
CA ASP A 263 -11.90 -19.93 15.12
C ASP A 263 -12.90 -19.49 14.02
N GLU A 264 -14.19 -19.65 14.29
CA GLU A 264 -15.27 -19.25 13.37
C GLU A 264 -15.45 -17.74 13.20
N ASP A 265 -14.89 -16.94 14.15
CA ASP A 265 -14.96 -15.47 14.17
C ASP A 265 -13.67 -14.83 13.61
N ILE A 266 -12.69 -15.63 13.19
CA ILE A 266 -11.43 -15.13 12.63
C ILE A 266 -11.69 -14.41 11.30
N LEU A 267 -11.25 -13.17 11.22
CA LEU A 267 -11.40 -12.29 10.05
C LEU A 267 -10.03 -11.97 9.41
N PRO A 268 -10.01 -11.66 8.11
CA PRO A 268 -8.79 -11.15 7.47
C PRO A 268 -8.39 -9.79 8.03
N ALA A 269 -7.12 -9.41 7.89
CA ALA A 269 -6.60 -8.13 8.38
C ALA A 269 -7.42 -6.92 7.91
N THR A 270 -7.98 -6.97 6.72
CA THR A 270 -8.88 -5.92 6.20
C THR A 270 -10.12 -5.67 7.06
N LEU A 271 -10.53 -6.62 7.90
CA LEU A 271 -11.74 -6.55 8.75
C LEU A 271 -11.44 -6.78 10.24
N ALA A 272 -10.23 -7.24 10.60
CA ALA A 272 -9.86 -7.63 11.96
C ALA A 272 -9.35 -6.44 12.79
N PRO A 273 -10.10 -5.94 13.78
CA PRO A 273 -9.63 -4.85 14.65
C PRO A 273 -8.35 -5.23 15.42
N GLU A 274 -8.20 -6.48 15.85
CA GLU A 274 -7.02 -6.98 16.54
C GLU A 274 -5.75 -6.75 15.69
N LEU A 275 -5.82 -6.96 14.39
CA LEU A 275 -4.67 -6.79 13.51
C LEU A 275 -4.42 -5.33 13.15
N ILE A 276 -5.45 -4.54 12.87
CA ILE A 276 -5.27 -3.15 12.44
C ILE A 276 -5.09 -2.20 13.63
N GLN A 277 -5.90 -2.32 14.69
CA GLN A 277 -5.86 -1.37 15.80
C GLN A 277 -4.83 -1.77 16.84
N ASP A 278 -4.81 -3.04 17.24
CA ASP A 278 -3.98 -3.49 18.34
C ASP A 278 -2.56 -3.81 17.85
N LEU A 279 -2.40 -4.66 16.82
CA LEU A 279 -1.08 -5.00 16.31
C LEU A 279 -0.44 -3.86 15.52
N LEU A 280 -1.06 -3.43 14.42
CA LEU A 280 -0.44 -2.48 13.50
C LEU A 280 -0.31 -1.06 14.08
N ASN A 281 -1.39 -0.51 14.62
CA ASN A 281 -1.38 0.88 15.12
C ASN A 281 -0.83 1.01 16.55
N SER A 282 -1.04 0.02 17.43
CA SER A 282 -0.62 0.12 18.83
C SER A 282 0.75 -0.52 19.07
N ASP A 283 0.94 -1.79 18.70
CA ASP A 283 2.19 -2.53 18.98
C ASP A 283 3.31 -2.14 18.00
N LEU A 284 3.01 -2.09 16.71
CA LEU A 284 3.97 -1.69 15.68
C LEU A 284 4.08 -0.16 15.50
N LYS A 285 3.16 0.60 16.08
CA LYS A 285 3.18 2.08 16.12
C LYS A 285 3.19 2.76 14.75
N LEU A 286 2.42 2.22 13.79
CA LEU A 286 2.29 2.84 12.46
C LEU A 286 1.85 4.31 12.56
N ARG A 287 0.98 4.64 13.53
CA ARG A 287 0.54 6.02 13.78
C ARG A 287 1.07 6.51 15.12
N SER A 288 1.85 7.58 15.09
CA SER A 288 2.26 8.28 16.31
C SER A 288 1.03 8.88 17.00
N LYS A 289 0.62 8.33 18.14
CA LYS A 289 -0.42 8.94 18.97
C LYS A 289 0.11 10.25 19.60
N LYS A 290 -0.75 11.24 19.73
CA LYS A 290 -0.47 12.42 20.55
C LYS A 290 -0.46 11.95 22.02
N GLU A 291 0.65 12.17 22.73
CA GLU A 291 0.76 11.96 24.19
C GLU A 291 -0.17 12.90 24.93
#